data_19f7d5ce2e402a511c8569e32b56f5d6
#
_entry.id   19f7d5ce2e402a511c8569e32b56f5d6
#
_cell.length_a   1.000
_cell.length_b   1.000
_cell.length_c   1.000
_cell.angle_alpha   90.00
_cell.angle_beta   90.00
_cell.angle_gamma   90.00
#
_symmetry.space_group_name_H-M   'P 1'
#
loop_
_entity.id
_entity.type
_entity.pdbx_description
1 polymer ?
#
loop_
_entity_poly.entity_id
_entity_poly.type
_entity_poly.pdbx_seq_one_letter_code
_entity_poly.pdbx_strand_id
1 'polypeptide(L)'
;MVRRFLDHGHKVILLVGGGTGMIGDMRDTEERDLLSAEKVAKNTEALKKQVSKLFAGQDFEVVNNADWLSKIELIPFLRDIGKNFNMAELISRDFFKSRINNGNGLSFAEFTYTLLQGYDFWYLHKNKGVSLQVGGSDQWGNLLSGVNLIRKKEGDEVFAMTAPLLINRSTGRKFGKSEGGALWLDSSKTSPFKLYQFLLNSDDQSVFAVSYTHLRA
;
A
#
# COMPACT_ATOMS: atom_id res chain seq x y z
N MET A 1 -14.07 1.38 -0.56
CA MET A 1 -13.74 0.17 0.21
C MET A 1 -13.67 0.46 1.71
N VAL A 2 -12.78 1.31 2.21
CA VAL A 2 -12.63 1.65 3.64
C VAL A 2 -13.97 2.03 4.28
N ARG A 3 -14.72 2.94 3.65
CA ARG A 3 -16.04 3.38 4.14
C ARG A 3 -17.00 2.22 4.37
N ARG A 4 -17.01 1.20 3.48
CA ARG A 4 -17.87 0.03 3.66
C ARG A 4 -17.55 -0.79 4.90
N PHE A 5 -16.26 -0.96 5.21
CA PHE A 5 -15.87 -1.63 6.45
C PHE A 5 -16.34 -0.84 7.67
N LEU A 6 -16.16 0.48 7.66
CA LEU A 6 -16.62 1.36 8.74
C LEU A 6 -18.15 1.29 8.91
N ASP A 7 -18.90 1.39 7.81
CA ASP A 7 -20.38 1.34 7.83
C ASP A 7 -20.94 -0.01 8.31
N HIS A 8 -20.14 -1.09 8.25
CA HIS A 8 -20.49 -2.41 8.77
C HIS A 8 -19.90 -2.71 10.14
N GLY A 9 -19.42 -1.67 10.85
CA GLY A 9 -18.97 -1.77 12.23
C GLY A 9 -17.59 -2.42 12.43
N HIS A 10 -16.80 -2.58 11.35
CA HIS A 10 -15.42 -3.04 11.48
C HIS A 10 -14.52 -1.94 12.04
N LYS A 11 -13.60 -2.32 12.92
CA LYS A 11 -12.50 -1.44 13.33
C LYS A 11 -11.49 -1.34 12.21
N VAL A 12 -11.23 -0.13 11.74
CA VAL A 12 -10.34 0.11 10.61
C VAL A 12 -9.07 0.83 11.05
N ILE A 13 -7.93 0.29 10.68
CA ILE A 13 -6.63 0.93 10.85
C ILE A 13 -6.11 1.31 9.47
N LEU A 14 -5.80 2.58 9.29
CA LEU A 14 -5.19 3.12 8.07
C LEU A 14 -3.69 3.30 8.31
N LEU A 15 -2.90 2.46 7.65
CA LEU A 15 -1.45 2.47 7.77
C LEU A 15 -0.84 3.48 6.80
N VAL A 16 -0.07 4.42 7.33
CA VAL A 16 0.76 5.33 6.54
C VAL A 16 2.21 4.84 6.56
N GLY A 17 2.77 4.66 5.38
CA GLY A 17 4.13 4.13 5.19
C GLY A 17 5.22 5.18 5.38
N GLY A 18 5.35 5.80 6.56
CA GLY A 18 6.42 6.77 6.82
C GLY A 18 7.81 6.13 6.84
N GLY A 19 7.94 4.90 7.37
CA GLY A 19 9.19 4.14 7.33
C GLY A 19 9.46 3.54 5.95
N THR A 20 8.51 2.81 5.40
CA THR A 20 8.64 2.19 4.08
C THR A 20 8.70 3.21 2.93
N GLY A 21 8.16 4.41 3.13
CA GLY A 21 8.27 5.52 2.16
C GLY A 21 9.69 6.04 1.96
N MET A 22 10.60 5.76 2.88
CA MET A 22 12.02 6.08 2.73
C MET A 22 12.76 5.12 1.79
N ILE A 23 12.21 3.92 1.59
CA ILE A 23 12.77 2.89 0.69
C ILE A 23 12.01 2.90 -0.63
N GLY A 24 10.68 2.91 -0.57
CA GLY A 24 9.78 2.82 -1.71
C GLY A 24 9.51 1.39 -2.15
N ASP A 25 8.25 1.13 -2.53
CA ASP A 25 7.86 -0.15 -3.12
C ASP A 25 8.41 -0.28 -4.54
N MET A 26 8.70 -1.50 -4.94
CA MET A 26 9.23 -1.80 -6.28
C MET A 26 8.34 -1.26 -7.40
N ARG A 27 8.98 -0.87 -8.52
CA ARG A 27 8.31 -0.56 -9.79
C ARG A 27 8.65 -1.63 -10.83
N ASP A 28 7.80 -1.73 -11.82
CA ASP A 28 8.01 -2.67 -12.94
C ASP A 28 9.23 -2.30 -13.80
N THR A 29 9.64 -1.03 -13.78
CA THR A 29 10.64 -0.47 -14.70
C THR A 29 12.00 -0.20 -14.05
N GLU A 30 12.03 0.56 -12.96
CA GLU A 30 13.26 1.06 -12.34
C GLU A 30 13.12 1.29 -10.85
N GLU A 31 14.24 1.43 -10.14
CA GLU A 31 14.27 1.80 -8.73
C GLU A 31 13.74 3.23 -8.53
N ARG A 32 13.11 3.48 -7.38
CA ARG A 32 12.62 4.82 -7.04
C ARG A 32 13.76 5.70 -6.54
N ASP A 33 13.71 6.98 -6.90
CA ASP A 33 14.52 7.99 -6.22
C ASP A 33 14.18 8.03 -4.74
N LEU A 34 15.20 8.02 -3.91
CA LEU A 34 15.03 8.11 -2.45
C LEU A 34 14.53 9.51 -2.06
N LEU A 35 13.47 9.53 -1.29
CA LEU A 35 12.96 10.77 -0.71
C LEU A 35 13.72 11.10 0.58
N SER A 36 13.98 12.39 0.83
CA SER A 36 14.53 12.81 2.11
C SER A 36 13.54 12.51 3.25
N ALA A 37 14.07 12.26 4.45
CA ALA A 37 13.24 12.00 5.65
C ALA A 37 12.24 13.14 5.92
N GLU A 38 12.64 14.40 5.70
CA GLU A 38 11.76 15.57 5.84
C GLU A 38 10.61 15.54 4.83
N LYS A 39 10.89 15.17 3.58
CA LYS A 39 9.87 15.05 2.54
C LYS A 39 8.87 13.93 2.86
N VAL A 40 9.36 12.79 3.34
CA VAL A 40 8.51 11.67 3.77
C VAL A 40 7.64 12.08 4.96
N ALA A 41 8.22 12.75 5.97
CA ALA A 41 7.47 13.24 7.13
C ALA A 41 6.36 14.21 6.72
N LYS A 42 6.68 15.18 5.85
CA LYS A 42 5.69 16.15 5.32
C LYS A 42 4.56 15.44 4.56
N ASN A 43 4.89 14.47 3.72
CA ASN A 43 3.90 13.69 2.97
C ASN A 43 3.02 12.87 3.92
N THR A 44 3.60 12.25 4.95
CA THR A 44 2.89 11.49 5.97
C THR A 44 1.85 12.35 6.70
N GLU A 45 2.24 13.54 7.16
CA GLU A 45 1.32 14.46 7.84
C GLU A 45 0.22 14.98 6.91
N ALA A 46 0.53 15.28 5.65
CA ALA A 46 -0.45 15.67 4.66
C ALA A 46 -1.48 14.54 4.40
N LEU A 47 -1.00 13.30 4.32
CA LEU A 47 -1.85 12.13 4.11
C LEU A 47 -2.76 11.86 5.32
N LYS A 48 -2.22 11.94 6.55
CA LYS A 48 -3.01 11.84 7.78
C LYS A 48 -4.15 12.87 7.81
N LYS A 49 -3.85 14.14 7.52
CA LYS A 49 -4.85 15.22 7.47
C LYS A 49 -5.94 14.94 6.43
N GLN A 50 -5.55 14.48 5.23
CA GLN A 50 -6.48 14.18 4.15
C GLN A 50 -7.41 13.03 4.53
N VAL A 51 -6.87 11.94 5.07
CA VAL A 51 -7.61 10.77 5.51
C VAL A 51 -8.57 11.12 6.65
N SER A 52 -8.12 11.88 7.66
CA SER A 52 -8.97 12.35 8.75
C SER A 52 -10.13 13.21 8.28
N LYS A 53 -9.93 14.01 7.23
CA LYS A 53 -11.01 14.79 6.61
C LYS A 53 -12.01 13.90 5.84
N LEU A 54 -11.50 12.89 5.10
CA LEU A 54 -12.34 12.00 4.28
C LEU A 54 -13.26 11.12 5.14
N PHE A 55 -12.79 10.70 6.30
CA PHE A 55 -13.52 9.82 7.21
C PHE A 55 -13.95 10.52 8.50
N ALA A 56 -14.13 11.85 8.45
CA ALA A 56 -14.59 12.62 9.60
C ALA A 56 -15.90 12.04 10.17
N GLY A 57 -15.96 11.89 11.50
CA GLY A 57 -17.12 11.33 12.20
C GLY A 57 -17.20 9.80 12.16
N GLN A 58 -16.20 9.10 11.61
CA GLN A 58 -16.08 7.64 11.66
C GLN A 58 -15.05 7.21 12.70
N ASP A 59 -15.21 6.01 13.24
CA ASP A 59 -14.27 5.41 14.20
C ASP A 59 -13.18 4.63 13.45
N PHE A 60 -12.03 5.26 13.24
CA PHE A 60 -10.86 4.65 12.63
C PHE A 60 -9.57 5.17 13.25
N GLU A 61 -8.52 4.38 13.13
CA GLU A 61 -7.20 4.75 13.62
C GLU A 61 -6.23 4.98 12.45
N VAL A 62 -5.38 6.00 12.55
CA VAL A 62 -4.28 6.23 11.60
C VAL A 62 -2.97 5.94 12.31
N VAL A 63 -2.18 5.02 11.76
CA VAL A 63 -0.87 4.63 12.29
C VAL A 63 0.23 4.89 11.27
N ASN A 64 1.45 5.08 11.75
CA ASN A 64 2.64 5.28 10.91
C ASN A 64 3.63 4.16 11.18
N ASN A 65 4.01 3.41 10.16
CA ASN A 65 4.97 2.30 10.35
C ASN A 65 6.39 2.77 10.72
N ALA A 66 6.73 4.04 10.57
CA ALA A 66 7.97 4.60 11.11
C ALA A 66 8.05 4.46 12.64
N ASP A 67 6.92 4.42 13.35
CA ASP A 67 6.86 4.34 14.81
C ASP A 67 7.45 3.03 15.35
N TRP A 68 7.46 1.98 14.55
CA TRP A 68 8.05 0.68 14.90
C TRP A 68 9.22 0.28 14.01
N LEU A 69 9.17 0.53 12.68
CA LEU A 69 10.25 0.11 11.77
C LEU A 69 11.58 0.81 12.08
N SER A 70 11.56 2.09 12.47
CA SER A 70 12.78 2.83 12.81
C SER A 70 13.46 2.38 14.12
N LYS A 71 12.79 1.55 14.90
CA LYS A 71 13.31 1.01 16.16
C LYS A 71 13.85 -0.42 16.02
N ILE A 72 13.72 -1.01 14.83
CA ILE A 72 14.17 -2.38 14.59
C ILE A 72 15.70 -2.38 14.41
N GLU A 73 16.35 -3.20 15.20
CA GLU A 73 17.76 -3.48 15.02
C GLU A 73 17.97 -4.55 13.95
N LEU A 74 18.98 -4.38 13.10
CA LEU A 74 19.20 -5.22 11.94
C LEU A 74 19.37 -6.71 12.31
N ILE A 75 20.18 -7.02 13.29
CA ILE A 75 20.48 -8.43 13.65
C ILE A 75 19.23 -9.13 14.20
N PRO A 76 18.50 -8.56 15.17
CA PRO A 76 17.20 -9.12 15.61
C PRO A 76 16.20 -9.27 14.45
N PHE A 77 16.12 -8.31 13.54
CA PHE A 77 15.24 -8.42 12.38
C PHE A 77 15.60 -9.62 11.48
N LEU A 78 16.86 -9.77 11.12
CA LEU A 78 17.30 -10.90 10.30
C LEU A 78 17.07 -12.24 10.99
N ARG A 79 17.39 -12.34 12.29
CA ARG A 79 17.26 -13.56 13.08
C ARG A 79 15.79 -13.96 13.29
N ASP A 80 14.90 -13.01 13.66
CA ASP A 80 13.56 -13.32 14.17
C ASP A 80 12.46 -13.15 13.10
N ILE A 81 12.75 -12.37 12.07
CA ILE A 81 11.82 -12.08 10.97
C ILE A 81 12.38 -12.69 9.67
N GLY A 82 13.60 -12.31 9.28
CA GLY A 82 14.19 -12.70 7.99
C GLY A 82 14.21 -14.21 7.76
N LYS A 83 14.52 -15.01 8.78
CA LYS A 83 14.54 -16.49 8.70
C LYS A 83 13.20 -17.13 8.34
N ASN A 84 12.08 -16.41 8.51
CA ASN A 84 10.76 -16.94 8.16
C ASN A 84 10.42 -16.78 6.67
N PHE A 85 11.25 -16.05 5.93
CA PHE A 85 11.07 -15.83 4.49
C PHE A 85 12.04 -16.74 3.69
N ASN A 86 11.47 -17.51 2.77
CA ASN A 86 12.27 -18.32 1.86
C ASN A 86 12.59 -17.49 0.60
N MET A 87 13.87 -17.24 0.35
CA MET A 87 14.36 -16.48 -0.79
C MET A 87 13.92 -17.08 -2.13
N ALA A 88 14.01 -18.41 -2.28
CA ALA A 88 13.61 -19.09 -3.52
C ALA A 88 12.11 -18.91 -3.80
N GLU A 89 11.26 -18.99 -2.77
CA GLU A 89 9.82 -18.72 -2.88
C GLU A 89 9.56 -17.27 -3.29
N LEU A 90 10.23 -16.30 -2.66
CA LEU A 90 10.04 -14.88 -2.98
C LEU A 90 10.48 -14.57 -4.42
N ILE A 91 11.67 -15.00 -4.82
CA ILE A 91 12.20 -14.77 -6.17
C ILE A 91 11.34 -15.48 -7.24
N SER A 92 10.68 -16.58 -6.89
CA SER A 92 9.81 -17.30 -7.81
C SER A 92 8.52 -16.56 -8.17
N ARG A 93 8.14 -15.52 -7.43
CA ARG A 93 6.94 -14.71 -7.74
C ARG A 93 7.13 -13.96 -9.05
N ASP A 94 6.07 -13.88 -9.85
CA ASP A 94 6.12 -13.33 -11.20
C ASP A 94 6.73 -11.93 -11.28
N PHE A 95 6.46 -11.11 -10.28
CA PHE A 95 6.99 -9.76 -10.20
C PHE A 95 8.52 -9.73 -10.09
N PHE A 96 9.11 -10.52 -9.18
CA PHE A 96 10.57 -10.61 -9.02
C PHE A 96 11.22 -11.24 -10.25
N LYS A 97 10.62 -12.32 -10.79
CA LYS A 97 11.08 -12.96 -12.02
C LYS A 97 11.14 -11.97 -13.19
N SER A 98 10.07 -11.19 -13.36
CA SER A 98 10.01 -10.20 -14.44
C SER A 98 11.15 -9.18 -14.34
N ARG A 99 11.41 -8.62 -13.15
CA ARG A 99 12.50 -7.66 -12.93
C ARG A 99 13.88 -8.26 -13.22
N ILE A 100 14.14 -9.46 -12.70
CA ILE A 100 15.42 -10.16 -12.89
C ILE A 100 15.63 -10.53 -14.36
N ASN A 101 14.61 -11.07 -15.03
CA ASN A 101 14.70 -11.53 -16.42
C ASN A 101 14.84 -10.37 -17.41
N ASN A 102 14.29 -9.20 -17.11
CA ASN A 102 14.41 -8.00 -17.94
C ASN A 102 15.78 -7.30 -17.82
N GLY A 103 16.70 -7.86 -17.04
CA GLY A 103 18.04 -7.28 -16.85
C GLY A 103 18.05 -6.00 -16.00
N ASN A 104 16.91 -5.56 -15.51
CA ASN A 104 16.79 -4.46 -14.56
C ASN A 104 17.16 -4.96 -13.18
N GLY A 105 18.27 -4.51 -12.64
CA GLY A 105 18.72 -4.89 -11.31
C GLY A 105 17.63 -4.72 -10.25
N LEU A 106 17.72 -5.47 -9.19
CA LEU A 106 16.87 -5.38 -8.01
C LEU A 106 17.76 -5.09 -6.81
N SER A 107 17.58 -3.94 -6.18
CA SER A 107 18.34 -3.64 -4.97
C SER A 107 17.85 -4.49 -3.79
N PHE A 108 18.75 -4.73 -2.85
CA PHE A 108 18.38 -5.42 -1.60
C PHE A 108 17.29 -4.66 -0.83
N ALA A 109 17.30 -3.33 -0.89
CA ALA A 109 16.29 -2.49 -0.25
C ALA A 109 14.90 -2.73 -0.86
N GLU A 110 14.78 -2.69 -2.20
CA GLU A 110 13.53 -3.01 -2.89
C GLU A 110 13.04 -4.43 -2.56
N PHE A 111 13.96 -5.41 -2.57
CA PHE A 111 13.62 -6.79 -2.23
C PHE A 111 13.07 -6.91 -0.81
N THR A 112 13.71 -6.25 0.15
CA THR A 112 13.31 -6.32 1.57
C THR A 112 12.00 -5.58 1.86
N TYR A 113 11.51 -4.73 0.96
CA TYR A 113 10.21 -4.04 1.12
C TYR A 113 9.08 -5.04 1.45
N THR A 114 9.03 -6.17 0.74
CA THR A 114 8.07 -7.24 0.99
C THR A 114 8.14 -7.78 2.43
N LEU A 115 9.33 -7.86 2.99
CA LEU A 115 9.54 -8.32 4.39
C LEU A 115 9.05 -7.25 5.37
N LEU A 116 9.31 -5.98 5.08
CA LEU A 116 8.88 -4.86 5.93
C LEU A 116 7.35 -4.75 5.98
N GLN A 117 6.68 -4.89 4.85
CA GLN A 117 5.21 -4.91 4.82
C GLN A 117 4.63 -6.15 5.52
N GLY A 118 5.29 -7.29 5.39
CA GLY A 118 4.94 -8.50 6.15
C GLY A 118 5.09 -8.28 7.66
N TYR A 119 6.15 -7.59 8.07
CA TYR A 119 6.37 -7.20 9.46
C TYR A 119 5.30 -6.22 9.96
N ASP A 120 4.90 -5.24 9.17
CA ASP A 120 3.82 -4.29 9.51
C ASP A 120 2.52 -5.04 9.86
N PHE A 121 2.15 -6.02 9.04
CA PHE A 121 0.95 -6.82 9.31
C PHE A 121 1.10 -7.65 10.59
N TRP A 122 2.23 -8.33 10.77
CA TRP A 122 2.51 -9.07 12.00
C TRP A 122 2.50 -8.16 13.24
N TYR A 123 3.12 -6.98 13.16
CA TYR A 123 3.15 -6.02 14.26
C TYR A 123 1.74 -5.56 14.65
N LEU A 124 0.92 -5.20 13.66
CA LEU A 124 -0.46 -4.78 13.88
C LEU A 124 -1.34 -5.92 14.37
N HIS A 125 -1.14 -7.13 13.88
CA HIS A 125 -1.82 -8.31 14.40
C HIS A 125 -1.53 -8.52 15.88
N LYS A 126 -0.25 -8.56 16.24
CA LYS A 126 0.20 -8.81 17.59
C LYS A 126 -0.20 -7.72 18.59
N ASN A 127 -0.14 -6.46 18.20
CA ASN A 127 -0.32 -5.33 19.12
C ASN A 127 -1.73 -4.73 19.08
N LYS A 128 -2.51 -4.97 18.03
CA LYS A 128 -3.83 -4.38 17.81
C LYS A 128 -4.90 -5.39 17.37
N GLY A 129 -4.57 -6.66 17.26
CA GLY A 129 -5.51 -7.73 16.90
C GLY A 129 -6.00 -7.66 15.45
N VAL A 130 -5.24 -7.05 14.54
CA VAL A 130 -5.61 -6.96 13.13
C VAL A 130 -5.62 -8.36 12.51
N SER A 131 -6.73 -8.77 11.92
CA SER A 131 -6.92 -10.09 11.31
C SER A 131 -7.07 -10.04 9.77
N LEU A 132 -7.26 -8.85 9.19
CA LEU A 132 -7.39 -8.69 7.74
C LEU A 132 -6.53 -7.53 7.27
N GLN A 133 -5.68 -7.77 6.25
CA GLN A 133 -4.99 -6.71 5.51
C GLN A 133 -5.61 -6.55 4.12
N VAL A 134 -5.85 -5.29 3.73
CA VAL A 134 -6.51 -4.94 2.46
C VAL A 134 -5.61 -4.04 1.62
N GLY A 135 -5.53 -4.30 0.32
CA GLY A 135 -4.73 -3.51 -0.61
C GLY A 135 -5.25 -3.52 -2.04
N GLY A 136 -4.50 -2.91 -2.95
CA GLY A 136 -4.69 -3.10 -4.39
C GLY A 136 -4.19 -4.46 -4.85
N SER A 137 -4.63 -4.93 -6.02
CA SER A 137 -4.21 -6.24 -6.55
C SER A 137 -2.71 -6.35 -6.80
N ASP A 138 -2.01 -5.23 -7.00
CA ASP A 138 -0.55 -5.17 -7.09
C ASP A 138 0.15 -5.45 -5.74
N GLN A 139 -0.57 -5.38 -4.63
CA GLN A 139 -0.04 -5.64 -3.28
C GLN A 139 -0.18 -7.10 -2.83
N TRP A 140 -0.77 -7.98 -3.66
CA TRP A 140 -1.08 -9.36 -3.28
C TRP A 140 0.11 -10.12 -2.70
N GLY A 141 1.27 -10.04 -3.36
CA GLY A 141 2.50 -10.68 -2.89
C GLY A 141 2.98 -10.18 -1.52
N ASN A 142 2.89 -8.86 -1.30
CA ASN A 142 3.27 -8.24 -0.03
C ASN A 142 2.30 -8.64 1.09
N LEU A 143 0.98 -8.65 0.81
CA LEU A 143 -0.05 -9.09 1.77
C LEU A 143 0.16 -10.54 2.20
N LEU A 144 0.39 -11.45 1.25
CA LEU A 144 0.68 -12.86 1.55
C LEU A 144 1.94 -13.05 2.39
N SER A 145 2.91 -12.18 2.26
CA SER A 145 4.12 -12.22 3.08
C SER A 145 3.79 -12.03 4.57
N GLY A 146 2.87 -11.12 4.89
CA GLY A 146 2.38 -10.93 6.25
C GLY A 146 1.56 -12.11 6.77
N VAL A 147 0.63 -12.65 5.95
CA VAL A 147 -0.16 -13.85 6.29
C VAL A 147 0.75 -15.02 6.63
N ASN A 148 1.76 -15.27 5.78
CA ASN A 148 2.71 -16.36 5.99
C ASN A 148 3.59 -16.15 7.24
N LEU A 149 4.02 -14.92 7.49
CA LEU A 149 4.81 -14.57 8.67
C LEU A 149 4.02 -14.81 9.96
N ILE A 150 2.77 -14.34 10.04
CA ILE A 150 1.90 -14.52 11.21
C ILE A 150 1.66 -16.00 11.47
N ARG A 151 1.29 -16.77 10.44
CA ARG A 151 1.10 -18.21 10.56
C ARG A 151 2.35 -18.94 11.07
N LYS A 152 3.54 -18.57 10.60
CA LYS A 152 4.80 -19.21 11.03
C LYS A 152 5.23 -18.82 12.44
N LYS A 153 4.97 -17.59 12.86
CA LYS A 153 5.43 -17.07 14.15
C LYS A 153 4.45 -17.27 15.29
N GLU A 154 3.17 -17.04 15.05
CA GLU A 154 2.13 -17.05 16.07
C GLU A 154 1.23 -18.31 15.96
N GLY A 155 1.20 -18.96 14.79
CA GLY A 155 0.28 -20.07 14.52
C GLY A 155 -1.14 -19.60 14.18
N ASP A 156 -1.36 -18.30 14.10
CA ASP A 156 -2.67 -17.70 13.91
C ASP A 156 -3.10 -17.66 12.45
N GLU A 157 -4.41 -17.70 12.21
CA GLU A 157 -5.01 -17.52 10.90
C GLU A 157 -5.44 -16.07 10.71
N VAL A 158 -4.93 -15.46 9.65
CA VAL A 158 -5.28 -14.10 9.21
C VAL A 158 -5.54 -14.06 7.72
N PHE A 159 -6.17 -13.00 7.25
CA PHE A 159 -6.69 -12.91 5.89
C PHE A 159 -6.07 -11.74 5.12
N ALA A 160 -6.00 -11.91 3.82
CA ALA A 160 -5.63 -10.86 2.87
C ALA A 160 -6.75 -10.67 1.84
N MET A 161 -7.05 -9.43 1.51
CA MET A 161 -8.03 -9.09 0.47
C MET A 161 -7.46 -8.02 -0.45
N THR A 162 -7.65 -8.19 -1.75
CA THR A 162 -7.27 -7.18 -2.73
C THR A 162 -8.45 -6.71 -3.55
N ALA A 163 -8.41 -5.42 -3.94
CA ALA A 163 -9.31 -4.87 -4.93
C ALA A 163 -8.59 -4.71 -6.28
N PRO A 164 -9.28 -4.92 -7.40
CA PRO A 164 -8.73 -4.63 -8.72
C PRO A 164 -8.23 -3.18 -8.81
N LEU A 165 -7.11 -2.99 -9.50
CA LEU A 165 -6.63 -1.65 -9.82
C LEU A 165 -7.50 -1.02 -10.89
N LEU A 166 -7.72 0.29 -10.76
CA LEU A 166 -8.32 1.06 -11.83
C LEU A 166 -7.28 1.27 -12.93
N ILE A 167 -7.60 0.75 -14.10
CA ILE A 167 -6.78 0.90 -15.31
C ILE A 167 -7.56 1.79 -16.27
N ASN A 168 -6.92 2.84 -16.76
CA ASN A 168 -7.44 3.59 -17.90
C ASN A 168 -7.33 2.70 -19.15
N ARG A 169 -8.46 2.24 -19.67
CA ARG A 169 -8.50 1.28 -20.78
C ARG A 169 -7.95 1.85 -22.08
N SER A 170 -8.07 3.16 -22.31
CA SER A 170 -7.54 3.81 -23.52
C SER A 170 -6.02 3.91 -23.52
N THR A 171 -5.38 4.01 -22.34
CA THR A 171 -3.94 4.14 -22.21
C THR A 171 -3.25 2.89 -21.64
N GLY A 172 -4.00 1.92 -21.11
CA GLY A 172 -3.48 0.74 -20.40
C GLY A 172 -2.78 1.07 -19.08
N ARG A 173 -2.75 2.33 -18.67
CA ARG A 173 -2.02 2.78 -17.46
C ARG A 173 -2.89 2.75 -16.22
N LYS A 174 -2.26 2.50 -15.07
CA LYS A 174 -2.91 2.57 -13.76
C LYS A 174 -3.44 4.00 -13.53
N PHE A 175 -4.70 4.10 -13.10
CA PHE A 175 -5.33 5.37 -12.77
C PHE A 175 -4.62 6.04 -11.58
N GLY A 176 -4.34 7.34 -11.67
CA GLY A 176 -3.81 8.11 -10.53
C GLY A 176 -2.30 8.08 -10.32
N LYS A 177 -1.51 7.46 -11.21
CA LYS A 177 -0.05 7.64 -11.17
C LYS A 177 0.36 9.00 -11.76
N SER A 178 1.33 9.64 -11.08
CA SER A 178 1.77 11.02 -11.28
C SER A 178 2.40 11.37 -12.65
N GLU A 179 2.63 10.41 -13.52
CA GLU A 179 3.16 10.64 -14.86
C GLU A 179 2.04 11.02 -15.82
N GLY A 180 1.60 12.27 -15.72
CA GLY A 180 0.72 12.91 -16.72
C GLY A 180 -0.77 12.96 -16.40
N GLY A 181 -1.22 12.85 -15.12
CA GLY A 181 -2.66 12.97 -14.89
C GLY A 181 -3.17 12.66 -13.48
N ALA A 182 -2.35 12.75 -12.45
CA ALA A 182 -2.85 12.57 -11.09
C ALA A 182 -3.88 13.64 -10.75
N LEU A 183 -5.08 13.20 -10.39
CA LEU A 183 -6.10 14.05 -9.79
C LEU A 183 -5.91 14.09 -8.29
N TRP A 184 -5.74 15.28 -7.79
CA TRP A 184 -5.59 15.51 -6.37
C TRP A 184 -6.95 15.86 -5.76
N LEU A 185 -7.27 15.29 -4.61
CA LEU A 185 -8.45 15.70 -3.83
C LEU A 185 -8.25 17.05 -3.14
N ASP A 186 -7.04 17.59 -3.20
CA ASP A 186 -6.69 18.92 -2.74
C ASP A 186 -7.05 19.94 -3.84
N SER A 187 -8.01 20.82 -3.54
CA SER A 187 -8.53 21.83 -4.46
C SER A 187 -7.49 22.85 -4.92
N SER A 188 -6.39 23.01 -4.16
CA SER A 188 -5.27 23.87 -4.57
C SER A 188 -4.42 23.26 -5.69
N LYS A 189 -4.48 21.93 -5.87
CA LYS A 189 -3.73 21.19 -6.90
C LYS A 189 -4.59 20.76 -8.08
N THR A 190 -5.84 20.40 -7.81
CA THR A 190 -6.84 20.06 -8.84
C THR A 190 -8.13 20.80 -8.51
N SER A 191 -8.52 21.77 -9.37
CA SER A 191 -9.76 22.51 -9.14
C SER A 191 -10.99 21.57 -9.16
N PRO A 192 -12.06 21.89 -8.42
CA PRO A 192 -13.32 21.12 -8.47
C PRO A 192 -13.86 20.96 -9.90
N PHE A 193 -13.72 21.98 -10.73
CA PHE A 193 -14.11 21.92 -12.15
C PHE A 193 -13.27 20.89 -12.92
N LYS A 194 -11.94 20.85 -12.72
CA LYS A 194 -11.07 19.88 -13.37
C LYS A 194 -11.40 18.45 -12.93
N LEU A 195 -11.69 18.25 -11.65
CA LEU A 195 -12.12 16.95 -11.12
C LEU A 195 -13.46 16.53 -11.73
N TYR A 196 -14.44 17.45 -11.79
CA TYR A 196 -15.73 17.21 -12.42
C TYR A 196 -15.60 16.84 -13.90
N GLN A 197 -14.85 17.62 -14.67
CA GLN A 197 -14.62 17.36 -16.10
C GLN A 197 -13.94 16.02 -16.33
N PHE A 198 -13.00 15.63 -15.47
CA PHE A 198 -12.35 14.34 -15.56
C PHE A 198 -13.33 13.17 -15.34
N LEU A 199 -14.20 13.28 -14.34
CA LEU A 199 -15.23 12.26 -14.07
C LEU A 199 -16.26 12.21 -15.21
N LEU A 200 -16.66 13.37 -15.72
CA LEU A 200 -17.62 13.48 -16.83
C LEU A 200 -17.08 12.86 -18.13
N ASN A 201 -15.79 13.03 -18.40
CA ASN A 201 -15.13 12.50 -19.60
C ASN A 201 -14.55 11.09 -19.39
N SER A 202 -14.88 10.43 -18.28
CA SER A 202 -14.48 9.04 -18.08
C SER A 202 -15.16 8.13 -19.09
N ASP A 203 -14.41 7.17 -19.64
CA ASP A 203 -14.92 6.17 -20.58
C ASP A 203 -16.06 5.35 -19.95
N ASP A 204 -17.15 5.16 -20.68
CA ASP A 204 -18.35 4.43 -20.24
C ASP A 204 -18.02 3.02 -19.71
N GLN A 205 -17.05 2.36 -20.32
CA GLN A 205 -16.58 1.04 -19.85
C GLN A 205 -15.88 1.08 -18.50
N SER A 206 -15.34 2.25 -18.12
CA SER A 206 -14.65 2.48 -16.86
C SER A 206 -15.59 3.00 -15.76
N VAL A 207 -16.77 3.52 -16.11
CA VAL A 207 -17.71 4.16 -15.19
C VAL A 207 -18.08 3.23 -14.03
N PHE A 208 -18.38 1.97 -14.28
CA PHE A 208 -18.72 1.03 -13.22
C PHE A 208 -17.55 0.82 -12.24
N ALA A 209 -16.33 0.67 -12.74
CA ALA A 209 -15.15 0.48 -11.90
C ALA A 209 -14.85 1.75 -11.09
N VAL A 210 -14.90 2.93 -11.72
CA VAL A 210 -14.70 4.23 -11.05
C VAL A 210 -15.81 4.49 -10.02
N SER A 211 -17.06 4.30 -10.37
CA SER A 211 -18.21 4.51 -9.48
C SER A 211 -18.18 3.53 -8.29
N TYR A 212 -17.84 2.27 -8.54
CA TYR A 212 -17.80 1.26 -7.49
C TYR A 212 -16.68 1.51 -6.47
N THR A 213 -15.57 2.07 -6.88
CA THR A 213 -14.42 2.33 -6.00
C THR A 213 -14.41 3.73 -5.41
N HIS A 214 -15.02 4.73 -6.08
CA HIS A 214 -14.91 6.15 -5.72
C HIS A 214 -16.23 6.82 -5.34
N LEU A 215 -17.37 6.44 -5.96
CA LEU A 215 -18.65 7.15 -5.79
C LEU A 215 -19.67 6.43 -4.91
N ARG A 216 -19.49 5.13 -4.63
CA ARG A 216 -20.27 4.40 -3.62
C ARG A 216 -19.48 4.27 -2.32
N ALA A 217 -18.99 5.40 -1.83
CA ALA A 217 -18.52 5.51 -0.47
C ALA A 217 -19.67 6.04 0.40
#